data_ffc00200527793b83b20c0fce40ac56c
#
_entry.id   ffc00200527793b83b20c0fce40ac56c
#
_cell.length_a   1.000
_cell.length_b   1.000
_cell.length_c   1.000
_cell.angle_alpha   90.00
_cell.angle_beta   90.00
_cell.angle_gamma   90.00
#
_symmetry.space_group_name_H-M   'P 1'
#
loop_
_entity.id
_entity.type
_entity.pdbx_description
1 polymer ?
#
loop_
_entity_poly.entity_id
_entity_poly.type
_entity_poly.pdbx_seq_one_letter_code
_entity_poly.pdbx_strand_id
1 'polypeptide(L)'
;GRNNRDKDNYESLINPLNSVLLCNKDGKDVDLSHTRCVTTPNGWTFVVPNKDSVSYGYLYNNTITSKEDATEDFLERFDLPFLDGELEFENYMAKNMFVGERTILNGNMYGFIEPLEATAMAGYQMICRYAWDGIFEGRPLHDCNNSIRKYFKEVQTFILWHYQYGSKYDTPFWEYARSLPFEPDDKFRYMIDNFEPGLPTSTERYGQWHPFSFHFFKDNYEVS
;
A
#
# COMPACT_ATOMS: atom_id res chain seq x y z
N GLY A 1 -11.97 -16.19 6.99
CA GLY A 1 -12.60 -15.17 6.68
C GLY A 1 -12.83 -14.44 5.38
N ARG A 2 -12.01 -14.64 4.31
CA ARG A 2 -12.17 -13.85 3.06
C ARG A 2 -13.45 -14.17 2.27
N ASN A 3 -14.03 -15.37 2.42
CA ASN A 3 -15.14 -15.86 1.60
C ASN A 3 -16.54 -15.45 2.07
N ASN A 4 -16.69 -14.74 3.19
CA ASN A 4 -18.00 -14.37 3.77
C ASN A 4 -18.22 -12.85 3.81
N ARG A 5 -17.52 -12.06 2.99
CA ARG A 5 -17.82 -10.65 2.86
C ARG A 5 -19.10 -10.47 2.05
N ASP A 6 -20.01 -9.69 2.56
CA ASP A 6 -21.12 -9.18 1.77
C ASP A 6 -20.55 -8.32 0.62
N LYS A 7 -20.52 -8.92 -0.59
CA LYS A 7 -19.95 -8.26 -1.78
C LYS A 7 -20.61 -6.93 -2.09
N ASP A 8 -21.85 -6.74 -1.69
CA ASP A 8 -22.59 -5.50 -1.93
C ASP A 8 -22.07 -4.33 -1.08
N ASN A 9 -21.43 -4.63 0.07
CA ASN A 9 -20.83 -3.60 0.94
C ASN A 9 -19.37 -3.29 0.62
N TYR A 10 -18.76 -3.90 -0.40
CA TYR A 10 -17.37 -3.65 -0.73
C TYR A 10 -17.21 -3.14 -2.17
N GLU A 11 -16.17 -2.35 -2.38
CA GLU A 11 -15.68 -1.96 -3.69
C GLU A 11 -14.22 -2.34 -3.84
N SER A 12 -13.84 -2.79 -5.04
CA SER A 12 -12.45 -3.05 -5.40
C SER A 12 -11.70 -1.74 -5.58
N LEU A 13 -10.46 -1.73 -5.15
CA LEU A 13 -9.50 -0.67 -5.40
C LEU A 13 -8.55 -1.11 -6.52
N ILE A 14 -7.96 -0.14 -7.24
CA ILE A 14 -6.97 -0.45 -8.27
C ILE A 14 -5.78 -1.14 -7.60
N ASN A 15 -5.34 -2.24 -8.20
CA ASN A 15 -4.24 -3.04 -7.68
C ASN A 15 -3.36 -3.56 -8.82
N PRO A 16 -2.12 -3.05 -8.97
CA PRO A 16 -1.18 -3.59 -9.95
C PRO A 16 -0.78 -5.03 -9.64
N LEU A 17 -0.83 -5.43 -8.39
CA LEU A 17 -0.37 -6.72 -7.86
C LEU A 17 -1.52 -7.50 -7.25
N ASN A 18 -1.43 -8.82 -7.27
CA ASN A 18 -2.46 -9.71 -6.70
C ASN A 18 -1.90 -10.91 -5.95
N SER A 19 -0.59 -11.10 -5.94
CA SER A 19 0.07 -12.27 -5.36
C SER A 19 1.35 -11.89 -4.62
N VAL A 20 1.71 -12.67 -3.61
CA VAL A 20 2.96 -12.52 -2.87
C VAL A 20 3.56 -13.88 -2.56
N LEU A 21 4.84 -14.03 -2.83
CA LEU A 21 5.68 -15.14 -2.40
C LEU A 21 6.39 -14.73 -1.11
N LEU A 22 6.46 -15.63 -0.14
CA LEU A 22 7.01 -15.37 1.19
C LEU A 22 8.20 -16.26 1.49
N CYS A 23 9.22 -15.69 2.11
CA CYS A 23 10.37 -16.43 2.64
C CYS A 23 10.90 -15.77 3.92
N ASN A 24 11.41 -16.58 4.84
CA ASN A 24 12.17 -16.12 5.98
C ASN A 24 13.58 -16.72 5.93
N LYS A 25 14.59 -15.88 6.15
CA LYS A 25 16.00 -16.27 6.19
C LYS A 25 16.59 -15.94 7.55
N ASP A 26 17.55 -16.75 8.03
CA ASP A 26 18.36 -16.40 9.22
C ASP A 26 19.05 -15.04 9.01
N GLY A 27 19.00 -14.19 10.01
CA GLY A 27 19.49 -12.81 9.94
C GLY A 27 21.00 -12.63 10.14
N LYS A 28 21.78 -13.71 10.31
CA LYS A 28 23.20 -13.63 10.71
C LYS A 28 24.11 -12.82 9.79
N ASP A 29 23.79 -12.79 8.49
CA ASP A 29 24.62 -12.13 7.47
C ASP A 29 23.84 -11.03 6.74
N VAL A 30 22.76 -10.52 7.32
CA VAL A 30 21.90 -9.51 6.71
C VAL A 30 21.94 -8.22 7.52
N ASP A 31 21.97 -7.07 6.84
CA ASP A 31 21.79 -5.78 7.49
C ASP A 31 20.39 -5.68 8.09
N LEU A 32 20.32 -5.64 9.41
CA LEU A 32 19.08 -5.55 10.18
C LEU A 32 18.72 -4.10 10.58
N SER A 33 19.43 -3.12 10.06
CA SER A 33 19.26 -1.72 10.50
C SER A 33 17.99 -1.05 9.98
N HIS A 34 17.43 -1.53 8.85
CA HIS A 34 16.27 -0.90 8.22
C HIS A 34 15.47 -1.86 7.34
N THR A 35 14.18 -1.56 7.19
CA THR A 35 13.31 -2.19 6.19
C THR A 35 13.64 -1.65 4.79
N ARG A 36 13.60 -2.51 3.78
CA ARG A 36 13.81 -2.14 2.38
C ARG A 36 12.60 -2.51 1.54
N CYS A 37 12.27 -1.66 0.58
CA CYS A 37 11.41 -1.97 -0.55
C CYS A 37 12.29 -2.00 -1.80
N VAL A 38 12.38 -3.16 -2.43
CA VAL A 38 13.26 -3.40 -3.59
C VAL A 38 12.42 -3.62 -4.82
N THR A 39 12.54 -2.74 -5.81
CA THR A 39 11.87 -2.89 -7.10
C THR A 39 12.45 -4.10 -7.85
N THR A 40 11.58 -4.90 -8.45
CA THR A 40 11.94 -6.09 -9.22
C THR A 40 11.32 -6.03 -10.63
N PRO A 41 11.76 -6.86 -11.58
CA PRO A 41 11.18 -6.89 -12.93
C PRO A 41 9.68 -7.15 -12.94
N ASN A 42 9.16 -7.86 -11.95
CA ASN A 42 7.76 -8.32 -11.92
C ASN A 42 6.90 -7.64 -10.84
N GLY A 43 7.46 -6.63 -10.15
CA GLY A 43 6.81 -5.95 -9.04
C GLY A 43 7.81 -5.37 -8.07
N TRP A 44 7.68 -5.72 -6.79
CA TRP A 44 8.61 -5.29 -5.74
C TRP A 44 8.66 -6.28 -4.58
N THR A 45 9.72 -6.18 -3.77
CA THR A 45 9.94 -7.05 -2.61
C THR A 45 10.12 -6.21 -1.35
N PHE A 46 9.38 -6.51 -0.30
CA PHE A 46 9.74 -6.02 1.02
C PHE A 46 10.80 -6.94 1.67
N VAL A 47 11.75 -6.31 2.35
CA VAL A 47 12.77 -6.98 3.16
C VAL A 47 12.67 -6.40 4.56
N VAL A 48 12.13 -7.17 5.49
CA VAL A 48 11.82 -6.71 6.85
C VAL A 48 12.71 -7.44 7.84
N PRO A 49 13.69 -6.74 8.44
CA PRO A 49 14.51 -7.33 9.48
C PRO A 49 13.68 -7.54 10.76
N ASN A 50 13.84 -8.72 11.35
CA ASN A 50 13.34 -9.08 12.66
C ASN A 50 14.56 -9.26 13.60
N LYS A 51 14.31 -9.68 14.84
CA LYS A 51 15.40 -9.84 15.81
C LYS A 51 16.50 -10.83 15.36
N ASP A 52 16.09 -12.00 14.85
CA ASP A 52 16.99 -13.10 14.52
C ASP A 52 16.77 -13.63 13.08
N SER A 53 15.94 -12.98 12.30
CA SER A 53 15.59 -13.39 10.94
C SER A 53 15.26 -12.19 10.06
N VAL A 54 15.15 -12.41 8.76
CA VAL A 54 14.65 -11.43 7.80
C VAL A 54 13.48 -12.04 7.04
N SER A 55 12.38 -11.33 7.00
CA SER A 55 11.20 -11.70 6.22
C SER A 55 11.24 -11.02 4.85
N TYR A 56 11.03 -11.81 3.82
CA TYR A 56 10.96 -11.36 2.44
C TYR A 56 9.56 -11.63 1.90
N GLY A 57 9.05 -10.68 1.12
CA GLY A 57 7.81 -10.90 0.38
C GLY A 57 7.90 -10.29 -0.99
N TYR A 58 7.89 -11.14 -2.02
CA TYR A 58 7.95 -10.78 -3.42
C TYR A 58 6.52 -10.63 -3.95
N LEU A 59 6.12 -9.40 -4.22
CA LEU A 59 4.79 -9.09 -4.75
C LEU A 59 4.85 -9.02 -6.27
N TYR A 60 3.90 -9.69 -6.92
CA TYR A 60 3.81 -9.78 -8.38
C TYR A 60 2.35 -9.90 -8.83
N ASN A 61 2.12 -9.83 -10.13
CA ASN A 61 0.82 -10.07 -10.73
C ASN A 61 0.81 -11.43 -11.45
N ASN A 62 0.08 -12.39 -10.88
CA ASN A 62 0.03 -13.75 -11.40
C ASN A 62 -0.72 -13.92 -12.73
N THR A 63 -1.36 -12.84 -13.22
CA THR A 63 -1.95 -12.81 -14.57
C THR A 63 -0.96 -12.36 -15.65
N ILE A 64 0.21 -11.85 -15.25
CA ILE A 64 1.26 -11.33 -16.13
C ILE A 64 2.52 -12.19 -16.05
N THR A 65 2.94 -12.52 -14.84
CA THR A 65 4.15 -13.31 -14.56
C THR A 65 3.72 -14.65 -13.96
N SER A 66 4.25 -15.75 -14.49
CA SER A 66 3.97 -17.07 -13.92
C SER A 66 4.54 -17.18 -12.50
N LYS A 67 3.96 -18.06 -11.69
CA LYS A 67 4.49 -18.35 -10.36
C LYS A 67 5.92 -18.88 -10.40
N GLU A 68 6.20 -19.71 -11.38
CA GLU A 68 7.50 -20.33 -11.62
C GLU A 68 8.56 -19.26 -11.87
N ASP A 69 8.32 -18.34 -12.81
CA ASP A 69 9.23 -17.24 -13.15
C ASP A 69 9.41 -16.27 -11.97
N ALA A 70 8.32 -15.93 -11.27
CA ALA A 70 8.39 -15.08 -10.07
C ALA A 70 9.19 -15.75 -8.95
N THR A 71 9.04 -17.07 -8.78
CA THR A 71 9.78 -17.83 -7.77
C THR A 71 11.28 -17.89 -8.08
N GLU A 72 11.62 -18.14 -9.34
CA GLU A 72 13.02 -18.21 -9.79
C GLU A 72 13.71 -16.84 -9.57
N ASP A 73 13.13 -15.74 -10.04
CA ASP A 73 13.68 -14.39 -9.84
C ASP A 73 13.78 -14.04 -8.34
N PHE A 74 12.79 -14.43 -7.52
CA PHE A 74 12.79 -14.17 -6.09
C PHE A 74 13.92 -14.89 -5.35
N LEU A 75 14.05 -16.20 -5.58
CA LEU A 75 15.05 -17.01 -4.89
C LEU A 75 16.47 -16.65 -5.32
N GLU A 76 16.70 -16.44 -6.62
CA GLU A 76 18.00 -16.05 -7.16
C GLU A 76 18.42 -14.66 -6.67
N ARG A 77 17.53 -13.68 -6.80
CA ARG A 77 17.83 -12.27 -6.48
C ARG A 77 18.20 -12.01 -5.04
N PHE A 78 17.59 -12.75 -4.12
CA PHE A 78 17.80 -12.56 -2.68
C PHE A 78 18.61 -13.70 -2.03
N ASP A 79 19.15 -14.61 -2.84
CA ASP A 79 19.89 -15.79 -2.35
C ASP A 79 19.08 -16.54 -1.28
N LEU A 80 17.85 -16.92 -1.62
CA LEU A 80 16.95 -17.61 -0.73
C LEU A 80 16.92 -19.11 -1.00
N PRO A 81 16.88 -19.96 0.04
CA PRO A 81 17.00 -21.41 -0.14
C PRO A 81 15.70 -22.08 -0.63
N PHE A 82 14.54 -21.51 -0.29
CA PHE A 82 13.22 -22.07 -0.62
C PHE A 82 12.12 -21.06 -0.37
N LEU A 83 10.91 -21.41 -0.79
CA LEU A 83 9.68 -20.65 -0.53
C LEU A 83 8.97 -21.17 0.73
N ASP A 84 8.62 -20.27 1.66
CA ASP A 84 7.83 -20.62 2.83
C ASP A 84 6.33 -20.63 2.54
N GLY A 85 5.87 -19.79 1.61
CA GLY A 85 4.47 -19.69 1.30
C GLY A 85 4.12 -18.72 0.17
N GLU A 86 2.85 -18.73 -0.15
CA GLU A 86 2.24 -17.87 -1.16
C GLU A 86 0.86 -17.43 -0.70
N LEU A 87 0.49 -16.20 -1.03
CA LEU A 87 -0.86 -15.67 -0.79
C LEU A 87 -1.32 -14.86 -2.00
N GLU A 88 -2.61 -15.01 -2.33
CA GLU A 88 -3.28 -14.09 -3.23
C GLU A 88 -4.04 -13.04 -2.43
N PHE A 89 -4.14 -11.83 -2.97
CA PHE A 89 -4.84 -10.73 -2.34
C PHE A 89 -5.53 -9.81 -3.35
N GLU A 90 -6.45 -9.03 -2.85
CA GLU A 90 -7.13 -7.96 -3.58
C GLU A 90 -7.08 -6.69 -2.75
N ASN A 91 -6.92 -5.54 -3.40
CA ASN A 91 -7.15 -4.25 -2.77
C ASN A 91 -8.65 -3.95 -2.79
N TYR A 92 -9.19 -3.58 -1.64
CA TYR A 92 -10.62 -3.29 -1.48
C TYR A 92 -10.86 -2.37 -0.28
N MET A 93 -12.05 -1.76 -0.25
CA MET A 93 -12.57 -1.10 0.94
C MET A 93 -14.09 -1.29 1.07
N ALA A 94 -14.59 -1.21 2.29
CA ALA A 94 -16.02 -1.18 2.54
C ALA A 94 -16.63 0.16 2.09
N LYS A 95 -17.83 0.08 1.53
CA LYS A 95 -18.62 1.28 1.21
C LYS A 95 -19.12 1.98 2.49
N ASN A 96 -19.34 1.18 3.54
CA ASN A 96 -19.74 1.66 4.85
C ASN A 96 -18.91 1.00 5.94
N MET A 97 -18.38 1.80 6.87
CA MET A 97 -17.70 1.28 8.05
C MET A 97 -18.68 0.93 9.18
N PHE A 98 -19.87 1.54 9.20
CA PHE A 98 -20.93 1.23 10.14
C PHE A 98 -21.88 0.21 9.51
N VAL A 99 -22.03 -0.95 10.16
CA VAL A 99 -22.89 -2.04 9.71
C VAL A 99 -23.94 -2.32 10.78
N GLY A 100 -25.22 -2.12 10.41
CA GLY A 100 -26.30 -2.15 11.37
C GLY A 100 -26.13 -1.07 12.45
N GLU A 101 -26.66 -1.33 13.65
CA GLU A 101 -26.69 -0.33 14.72
C GLU A 101 -25.49 -0.37 15.65
N ARG A 102 -24.68 -1.45 15.64
CA ARG A 102 -23.69 -1.73 16.70
C ARG A 102 -22.35 -2.26 16.19
N THR A 103 -22.15 -2.34 14.89
CA THR A 103 -20.93 -2.91 14.35
C THR A 103 -20.14 -1.89 13.55
N ILE A 104 -18.85 -1.79 13.84
CA ILE A 104 -17.90 -0.99 13.08
C ILE A 104 -16.89 -1.95 12.44
N LEU A 105 -16.74 -1.84 11.14
CA LEU A 105 -15.69 -2.56 10.41
C LEU A 105 -14.34 -1.86 10.63
N ASN A 106 -13.32 -2.62 11.05
CA ASN A 106 -11.96 -2.13 11.20
C ASN A 106 -10.96 -3.18 10.69
N GLY A 107 -9.72 -2.79 10.51
CA GLY A 107 -8.69 -3.68 9.99
C GLY A 107 -9.05 -4.21 8.61
N ASN A 108 -8.62 -5.44 8.32
CA ASN A 108 -8.95 -6.13 7.06
C ASN A 108 -10.44 -6.45 6.89
N MET A 109 -11.28 -6.18 7.89
CA MET A 109 -12.73 -6.23 7.71
C MET A 109 -13.26 -4.97 7.03
N TYR A 110 -12.60 -3.83 7.21
CA TYR A 110 -12.95 -2.61 6.49
C TYR A 110 -12.31 -2.55 5.10
N GLY A 111 -10.99 -2.73 5.02
CA GLY A 111 -10.28 -2.62 3.76
C GLY A 111 -8.87 -3.16 3.82
N PHE A 112 -8.33 -3.41 2.65
CA PHE A 112 -6.96 -3.82 2.46
C PHE A 112 -6.38 -3.09 1.24
N ILE A 113 -5.20 -2.54 1.42
CA ILE A 113 -4.35 -2.02 0.35
C ILE A 113 -2.99 -2.68 0.53
N GLU A 114 -2.33 -2.98 -0.57
CA GLU A 114 -1.00 -3.58 -0.58
C GLU A 114 -0.01 -2.83 0.34
N PRO A 115 1.02 -3.52 0.89
CA PRO A 115 1.82 -2.98 1.99
C PRO A 115 2.96 -2.03 1.56
N LEU A 116 3.02 -1.53 0.33
CA LEU A 116 4.16 -0.75 -0.19
C LEU A 116 4.59 0.38 0.76
N GLU A 117 3.64 1.09 1.35
CA GLU A 117 3.87 2.21 2.28
C GLU A 117 3.50 1.88 3.74
N ALA A 118 3.33 0.61 4.08
CA ALA A 118 2.97 0.15 5.43
C ALA A 118 1.72 0.86 6.01
N THR A 119 0.74 1.17 5.19
CA THR A 119 -0.40 2.06 5.50
C THR A 119 -1.45 1.45 6.44
N ALA A 120 -1.40 0.14 6.67
CA ALA A 120 -2.46 -0.58 7.38
C ALA A 120 -2.72 -0.03 8.79
N MET A 121 -1.68 0.17 9.59
CA MET A 121 -1.85 0.67 10.98
C MET A 121 -2.42 2.08 11.02
N ALA A 122 -1.96 2.98 10.16
CA ALA A 122 -2.51 4.33 10.06
C ALA A 122 -3.99 4.28 9.64
N GLY A 123 -4.35 3.43 8.68
CA GLY A 123 -5.74 3.20 8.27
C GLY A 123 -6.62 2.73 9.43
N TYR A 124 -6.14 1.78 10.24
CA TYR A 124 -6.89 1.30 11.41
C TYR A 124 -7.09 2.39 12.46
N GLN A 125 -6.08 3.23 12.70
CA GLN A 125 -6.20 4.38 13.59
C GLN A 125 -7.20 5.42 13.08
N MET A 126 -7.20 5.68 11.76
CA MET A 126 -8.17 6.62 11.15
C MET A 126 -9.61 6.11 11.25
N ILE A 127 -9.83 4.80 11.08
CA ILE A 127 -11.15 4.19 11.29
C ILE A 127 -11.60 4.40 12.75
N CYS A 128 -10.73 4.10 13.73
CA CYS A 128 -11.03 4.33 15.14
C CYS A 128 -11.33 5.80 15.43
N ARG A 129 -10.58 6.74 14.86
CA ARG A 129 -10.79 8.18 15.03
C ARG A 129 -12.15 8.61 14.49
N TYR A 130 -12.49 8.27 13.26
CA TYR A 130 -13.79 8.65 12.68
C TYR A 130 -14.96 7.94 13.35
N ALA A 131 -14.77 6.71 13.85
CA ALA A 131 -15.77 6.04 14.66
C ALA A 131 -16.01 6.78 15.98
N TRP A 132 -14.95 7.23 16.64
CA TRP A 132 -15.05 8.06 17.85
C TRP A 132 -15.78 9.38 17.57
N ASP A 133 -15.38 10.11 16.54
CA ASP A 133 -16.01 11.38 16.15
C ASP A 133 -17.53 11.21 15.92
N GLY A 134 -17.94 10.10 15.29
CA GLY A 134 -19.36 9.83 15.04
C GLY A 134 -20.17 9.43 16.27
N ILE A 135 -19.57 8.59 17.13
CA ILE A 135 -20.29 8.00 18.27
C ILE A 135 -20.31 8.96 19.46
N PHE A 136 -19.21 9.64 19.74
CA PHE A 136 -19.03 10.41 20.97
C PHE A 136 -19.02 11.93 20.76
N GLU A 137 -18.58 12.40 19.60
CA GLU A 137 -18.48 13.83 19.30
C GLU A 137 -19.68 14.35 18.47
N GLY A 138 -20.63 13.47 18.12
CA GLY A 138 -21.85 13.83 17.43
C GLY A 138 -21.66 14.18 15.95
N ARG A 139 -20.53 13.85 15.33
CA ARG A 139 -20.32 14.04 13.90
C ARG A 139 -21.25 13.11 13.11
N PRO A 140 -21.94 13.57 12.04
CA PRO A 140 -22.79 12.70 11.24
C PRO A 140 -22.06 11.45 10.75
N LEU A 141 -22.64 10.26 10.92
CA LEU A 141 -22.00 8.99 10.57
C LEU A 141 -21.65 8.89 9.08
N HIS A 142 -22.44 9.51 8.21
CA HIS A 142 -22.14 9.53 6.79
C HIS A 142 -20.91 10.39 6.47
N ASP A 143 -20.65 11.47 7.21
CA ASP A 143 -19.45 12.29 7.06
C ASP A 143 -18.20 11.54 7.54
N CYS A 144 -18.32 10.79 8.63
CA CYS A 144 -17.27 9.92 9.11
C CYS A 144 -16.93 8.83 8.07
N ASN A 145 -17.96 8.21 7.50
CA ASN A 145 -17.80 7.23 6.46
C ASN A 145 -17.15 7.81 5.19
N ASN A 146 -17.59 8.97 4.74
CA ASN A 146 -16.99 9.65 3.58
C ASN A 146 -15.53 10.01 3.82
N SER A 147 -15.17 10.41 5.05
CA SER A 147 -13.81 10.77 5.41
C SER A 147 -12.87 9.57 5.35
N ILE A 148 -13.27 8.42 5.87
CA ILE A 148 -12.43 7.22 5.79
C ILE A 148 -12.30 6.69 4.35
N ARG A 149 -13.37 6.75 3.56
CA ARG A 149 -13.33 6.40 2.14
C ARG A 149 -12.37 7.30 1.36
N LYS A 150 -12.43 8.62 1.62
CA LYS A 150 -11.50 9.58 1.03
C LYS A 150 -10.06 9.25 1.41
N TYR A 151 -9.79 8.96 2.68
CA TYR A 151 -8.47 8.55 3.15
C TYR A 151 -7.94 7.33 2.38
N PHE A 152 -8.73 6.27 2.21
CA PHE A 152 -8.31 5.07 1.47
C PHE A 152 -8.05 5.37 -0.02
N LYS A 153 -8.81 6.26 -0.64
CA LYS A 153 -8.56 6.71 -2.02
C LYS A 153 -7.28 7.53 -2.13
N GLU A 154 -7.02 8.43 -1.19
CA GLU A 154 -5.77 9.19 -1.13
C GLU A 154 -4.57 8.24 -0.97
N VAL A 155 -4.69 7.22 -0.12
CA VAL A 155 -3.66 6.17 0.04
C VAL A 155 -3.43 5.43 -1.27
N GLN A 156 -4.49 4.98 -1.94
CA GLN A 156 -4.38 4.32 -3.23
C GLN A 156 -3.67 5.18 -4.27
N THR A 157 -4.05 6.46 -4.38
CA THR A 157 -3.42 7.39 -5.34
C THR A 157 -1.93 7.54 -5.07
N PHE A 158 -1.53 7.68 -3.80
CA PHE A 158 -0.12 7.78 -3.43
C PHE A 158 0.66 6.51 -3.78
N ILE A 159 0.10 5.33 -3.53
CA ILE A 159 0.72 4.04 -3.91
C ILE A 159 0.83 3.92 -5.43
N LEU A 160 -0.22 4.25 -6.18
CA LEU A 160 -0.18 4.22 -7.66
C LEU A 160 0.89 5.15 -8.24
N TRP A 161 1.20 6.25 -7.58
CA TRP A 161 2.28 7.13 -8.00
C TRP A 161 3.64 6.42 -8.04
N HIS A 162 3.92 5.52 -7.09
CA HIS A 162 5.12 4.69 -7.12
C HIS A 162 5.19 3.79 -8.36
N TYR A 163 4.05 3.29 -8.84
CA TYR A 163 4.01 2.47 -10.04
C TYR A 163 4.17 3.28 -11.33
N GLN A 164 3.80 4.55 -11.32
CA GLN A 164 3.97 5.42 -12.48
C GLN A 164 5.44 5.81 -12.68
N TYR A 165 6.18 6.05 -11.60
CA TYR A 165 7.50 6.69 -11.67
C TYR A 165 8.61 5.95 -10.90
N GLY A 166 8.28 5.04 -10.02
CA GLY A 166 9.23 4.42 -9.07
C GLY A 166 10.09 3.29 -9.63
N SER A 167 10.04 3.00 -10.92
CA SER A 167 10.81 1.91 -11.51
C SER A 167 11.39 2.27 -12.87
N LYS A 168 12.63 1.79 -13.11
CA LYS A 168 13.32 1.87 -14.40
C LYS A 168 13.17 0.60 -15.23
N TYR A 169 12.51 -0.42 -14.73
CA TYR A 169 12.27 -1.65 -15.48
C TYR A 169 11.27 -1.41 -16.60
N ASP A 170 11.60 -1.98 -17.78
CA ASP A 170 10.77 -1.98 -18.96
C ASP A 170 10.34 -3.42 -19.26
N THR A 171 9.40 -3.90 -18.47
CA THR A 171 8.88 -5.27 -18.49
C THR A 171 7.37 -5.27 -18.64
N PRO A 172 6.75 -6.38 -19.07
CA PRO A 172 5.30 -6.48 -19.20
C PRO A 172 4.53 -6.07 -17.94
N PHE A 173 5.07 -6.37 -16.76
CA PHE A 173 4.46 -5.93 -15.50
C PHE A 173 4.50 -4.39 -15.37
N TRP A 174 5.64 -3.76 -15.59
CA TRP A 174 5.77 -2.31 -15.42
C TRP A 174 5.06 -1.52 -16.51
N GLU A 175 4.98 -2.04 -17.73
CA GLU A 175 4.12 -1.48 -18.80
C GLU A 175 2.64 -1.51 -18.36
N TYR A 176 2.18 -2.66 -17.87
CA TYR A 176 0.82 -2.78 -17.31
C TYR A 176 0.58 -1.84 -16.15
N ALA A 177 1.47 -1.79 -15.16
CA ALA A 177 1.32 -0.96 -13.98
C ALA A 177 1.22 0.53 -14.33
N ARG A 178 2.05 1.01 -15.28
CA ARG A 178 1.99 2.38 -15.81
C ARG A 178 0.74 2.66 -16.66
N SER A 179 0.10 1.66 -17.23
CA SER A 179 -1.14 1.82 -17.99
C SER A 179 -2.39 1.96 -17.12
N LEU A 180 -2.29 1.68 -15.81
CA LEU A 180 -3.41 1.80 -14.90
C LEU A 180 -3.85 3.25 -14.74
N PRO A 181 -5.16 3.50 -14.51
CA PRO A 181 -5.66 4.84 -14.30
C PRO A 181 -4.98 5.51 -13.10
N PHE A 182 -4.32 6.64 -13.36
CA PHE A 182 -3.72 7.48 -12.33
C PHE A 182 -4.23 8.91 -12.50
N GLU A 183 -5.18 9.28 -11.66
CA GLU A 183 -5.88 10.56 -11.72
C GLU A 183 -5.69 11.30 -10.38
N PRO A 184 -4.51 11.91 -10.16
CA PRO A 184 -4.25 12.68 -8.95
C PRO A 184 -5.16 13.92 -8.92
N ASP A 185 -5.78 14.18 -7.76
CA ASP A 185 -6.59 15.37 -7.53
C ASP A 185 -5.74 16.64 -7.36
N ASP A 186 -6.39 17.80 -7.30
CA ASP A 186 -5.69 19.08 -7.16
C ASP A 186 -4.88 19.17 -5.86
N LYS A 187 -5.33 18.51 -4.79
CA LYS A 187 -4.60 18.46 -3.54
C LYS A 187 -3.31 17.65 -3.68
N PHE A 188 -3.34 16.53 -4.40
CA PHE A 188 -2.14 15.74 -4.70
C PHE A 188 -1.12 16.57 -5.49
N ARG A 189 -1.57 17.26 -6.54
CA ARG A 189 -0.72 18.14 -7.36
C ARG A 189 -0.13 19.28 -6.53
N TYR A 190 -0.96 19.91 -5.70
CA TYR A 190 -0.51 20.96 -4.77
C TYR A 190 0.61 20.44 -3.84
N MET A 191 0.49 19.22 -3.31
CA MET A 191 1.51 18.62 -2.43
C MET A 191 2.86 18.39 -3.14
N ILE A 192 2.85 18.07 -4.44
CA ILE A 192 4.06 17.94 -5.26
C ILE A 192 4.71 19.30 -5.52
N ASP A 193 3.91 20.30 -5.87
CA ASP A 193 4.41 21.55 -6.45
C ASP A 193 4.78 22.60 -5.39
N ASN A 194 4.24 22.51 -4.17
CA ASN A 194 4.32 23.56 -3.16
C ASN A 194 5.12 23.18 -1.91
N PHE A 195 6.04 22.26 -2.02
CA PHE A 195 6.97 22.00 -0.93
C PHE A 195 8.16 22.96 -1.02
N GLU A 196 8.38 23.77 0.04
CA GLU A 196 9.59 24.58 0.21
C GLU A 196 10.41 24.05 1.39
N PRO A 197 11.67 23.59 1.16
CA PRO A 197 12.55 23.15 2.24
C PRO A 197 12.78 24.29 3.25
N GLY A 198 12.58 24.01 4.53
CA GLY A 198 12.84 24.95 5.62
C GLY A 198 11.67 25.82 6.06
N LEU A 199 10.52 25.78 5.39
CA LEU A 199 9.30 26.34 5.94
C LEU A 199 8.72 25.44 7.05
N PRO A 200 8.01 26.03 8.05
CA PRO A 200 7.28 25.24 9.05
C PRO A 200 6.39 24.24 8.32
N THR A 201 6.49 23.00 8.69
CA THR A 201 5.71 21.90 8.07
C THR A 201 4.25 22.28 8.05
N SER A 202 3.69 22.42 6.86
CA SER A 202 2.24 22.51 6.66
C SER A 202 1.55 21.42 7.48
N THR A 203 0.45 21.73 8.14
CA THR A 203 -0.40 20.75 8.81
C THR A 203 -1.20 19.93 7.82
N GLU A 204 -1.12 20.28 6.53
CA GLU A 204 -1.80 19.56 5.47
C GLU A 204 -1.22 18.17 5.27
N ARG A 205 -2.10 17.25 4.99
CA ARG A 205 -1.76 15.86 4.71
C ARG A 205 -2.59 15.34 3.54
N TYR A 206 -1.96 14.50 2.74
CA TYR A 206 -2.63 13.66 1.75
C TYR A 206 -2.63 12.22 2.27
N GLY A 207 -3.79 11.68 2.65
CA GLY A 207 -3.83 10.47 3.43
C GLY A 207 -3.03 10.61 4.73
N GLN A 208 -1.91 9.91 4.84
CA GLN A 208 -1.01 9.98 5.99
C GLN A 208 0.25 10.80 5.73
N TRP A 209 0.52 11.20 4.49
CA TRP A 209 1.77 11.85 4.09
C TRP A 209 1.72 13.36 4.16
N HIS A 210 2.84 13.93 4.55
CA HIS A 210 3.11 15.37 4.52
C HIS A 210 3.67 15.81 3.17
N PRO A 211 3.70 17.11 2.85
CA PRO A 211 4.39 17.65 1.68
C PRO A 211 5.85 17.18 1.55
N PHE A 212 6.55 16.99 2.67
CA PHE A 212 7.92 16.45 2.68
C PHE A 212 8.03 15.08 2.02
N SER A 213 7.06 14.18 2.24
CA SER A 213 7.07 12.86 1.59
C SER A 213 6.97 12.97 0.08
N PHE A 214 6.13 13.89 -0.41
CA PHE A 214 5.98 14.13 -1.84
C PHE A 214 7.26 14.67 -2.48
N HIS A 215 7.91 15.63 -1.84
CA HIS A 215 9.18 16.17 -2.31
C HIS A 215 10.28 15.10 -2.35
N PHE A 216 10.41 14.32 -1.27
CA PHE A 216 11.37 13.23 -1.21
C PHE A 216 11.20 12.21 -2.35
N PHE A 217 9.96 11.83 -2.66
CA PHE A 217 9.69 10.92 -3.76
C PHE A 217 9.91 11.58 -5.13
N LYS A 218 9.47 12.82 -5.31
CA LYS A 218 9.68 13.57 -6.55
C LYS A 218 11.15 13.62 -6.92
N ASP A 219 12.03 14.02 -6.02
CA ASP A 219 13.46 14.11 -6.26
C ASP A 219 14.11 12.77 -6.64
N ASN A 220 13.55 11.65 -6.14
CA ASN A 220 14.04 10.31 -6.47
C ASN A 220 13.45 9.72 -7.75
N TYR A 221 12.30 10.20 -8.21
CA TYR A 221 11.60 9.69 -9.40
C TYR A 221 11.90 10.50 -10.67
N GLU A 222 12.15 11.80 -10.56
CA GLU A 222 12.44 12.68 -11.70
C GLU A 222 13.92 12.65 -12.14
N VAL A 223 14.81 12.06 -11.37
CA VAL A 223 16.24 11.95 -11.67
C VAL A 223 16.52 10.73 -12.55
N SER A 224 15.96 10.69 -13.76
CA SER A 224 16.30 9.66 -14.74
C SER A 224 16.22 10.19 -16.16
#